data_787f9fefc7543ef3d0ca91261d7790b2
#
_entry.id   787f9fefc7543ef3d0ca91261d7790b2
#
_cell.length_a   1.000
_cell.length_b   1.000
_cell.length_c   1.000
_cell.angle_alpha   90.00
_cell.angle_beta   90.00
_cell.angle_gamma   90.00
#
_symmetry.space_group_name_H-M   'P 1'
#
loop_
_entity.id
_entity.type
_entity.pdbx_description
1 polymer ?
#
loop_
_entity_poly.entity_id
_entity_poly.type
_entity_poly.pdbx_seq_one_letter_code
_entity_poly.pdbx_strand_id
1 'polypeptide(L)'
;RIIVDIPVNVINKVKGIRVFPSPQTVSLTLVGGVKQISKIKPSDISVIVDFNLWKMDKSFYMPEVLVPFDILNWKNLSPRTIELGVARESK
;
A
#
# COMPACT_ATOMS: atom_id res chain seq x y z
N ARG A 1 -13.26 -11.94 2.81
CA ARG A 1 -13.63 -10.66 3.42
C ARG A 1 -12.90 -9.52 2.75
N ILE A 2 -13.64 -8.47 2.44
CA ILE A 2 -13.06 -7.26 1.87
C ILE A 2 -12.57 -6.35 2.99
N ILE A 3 -11.32 -5.92 2.91
CA ILE A 3 -10.74 -4.94 3.84
C ILE A 3 -10.55 -3.63 3.08
N VAL A 4 -11.08 -2.55 3.63
CA VAL A 4 -11.01 -1.22 3.02
C VAL A 4 -10.13 -0.29 3.85
N ASP A 5 -9.78 0.86 3.28
CA ASP A 5 -9.02 1.92 3.97
C ASP A 5 -7.67 1.46 4.50
N ILE A 6 -6.98 0.59 3.75
CA ILE A 6 -5.65 0.15 4.10
C ILE A 6 -4.67 1.25 3.68
N PRO A 7 -3.90 1.83 4.61
CA PRO A 7 -3.00 2.92 4.27
C PRO A 7 -1.83 2.45 3.41
N VAL A 8 -1.47 3.28 2.43
CA VAL A 8 -0.30 3.05 1.59
C VAL A 8 0.90 3.77 2.20
N ASN A 9 1.96 3.02 2.47
CA ASN A 9 3.18 3.55 3.05
C ASN A 9 4.28 3.60 1.99
N VAL A 10 4.95 4.74 1.89
CA VAL A 10 6.10 4.90 1.00
C VAL A 10 7.36 4.77 1.83
N ILE A 11 8.24 3.85 1.44
CA ILE A 11 9.51 3.61 2.13
C ILE A 11 10.68 4.15 1.30
N ASN A 12 11.82 4.30 1.95
CA ASN A 12 13.07 4.78 1.32
C ASN A 12 12.92 6.18 0.73
N LYS A 13 12.14 7.04 1.37
CA LYS A 13 11.97 8.43 0.95
C LYS A 13 13.27 9.20 1.12
N VAL A 14 13.53 10.10 0.18
CA VAL A 14 14.70 10.96 0.22
C VAL A 14 14.42 12.17 1.11
N LYS A 15 15.41 12.57 1.90
CA LYS A 15 15.29 13.74 2.77
C LYS A 15 15.08 15.00 1.95
N GLY A 16 14.18 15.86 2.42
CA GLY A 16 13.86 17.13 1.74
C GLY A 16 12.81 17.01 0.65
N ILE A 17 12.24 15.83 0.48
CA ILE A 17 11.20 15.59 -0.51
C ILE A 17 9.99 14.98 0.17
N ARG A 18 8.81 15.51 -0.18
CA ARG A 18 7.54 14.91 0.25
C ARG A 18 7.01 14.02 -0.87
N VAL A 19 6.58 12.84 -0.51
CA VAL A 19 6.02 11.88 -1.45
C VAL A 19 4.59 11.59 -1.04
N PHE A 20 3.66 11.74 -1.99
CA PHE A 20 2.25 11.55 -1.76
C PHE A 20 1.74 10.40 -2.61
N PRO A 21 1.34 9.28 -1.99
CA PRO A 21 0.69 8.23 -2.75
C PRO A 21 -0.73 8.66 -3.12
N SER A 22 -1.16 8.31 -4.31
CA SER A 22 -2.53 8.56 -4.76
C SER A 22 -3.10 7.29 -5.39
N PRO A 23 -4.13 6.69 -4.80
CA PRO A 23 -4.79 7.09 -3.56
C PRO A 23 -3.94 6.82 -2.32
N GLN A 24 -4.35 7.38 -1.20
CA GLN A 24 -3.65 7.18 0.08
C GLN A 24 -4.03 5.86 0.75
N THR A 25 -5.14 5.28 0.35
CA THR A 25 -5.61 4.00 0.88
C THR A 25 -6.05 3.08 -0.26
N VAL A 26 -6.00 1.79 0.01
CA VAL A 26 -6.43 0.77 -0.95
C VAL A 26 -7.34 -0.24 -0.25
N SER A 27 -7.95 -1.11 -1.03
CA SER A 27 -8.75 -2.21 -0.50
C SER A 27 -8.31 -3.52 -1.15
N LEU A 28 -8.57 -4.62 -0.47
CA LEU A 28 -8.31 -5.96 -1.01
C LEU A 28 -9.24 -6.97 -0.36
N THR A 29 -9.26 -8.18 -0.92
CA THR A 29 -10.03 -9.30 -0.37
C THR A 29 -9.09 -10.29 0.25
N LEU A 30 -9.34 -10.64 1.51
CA LEU A 30 -8.59 -11.69 2.21
C LEU A 30 -9.25 -13.04 2.00
N VAL A 31 -8.42 -14.05 1.78
CA VAL A 31 -8.83 -15.43 1.63
C VAL A 31 -8.16 -16.27 2.70
N GLY A 32 -8.94 -16.93 3.55
CA GLY A 32 -8.39 -17.72 4.64
C GLY A 32 -9.48 -18.21 5.56
N GLY A 33 -9.10 -18.75 6.72
CA GLY A 33 -10.04 -19.22 7.72
C GLY A 33 -10.87 -18.08 8.30
N VAL A 34 -12.15 -18.35 8.54
CA VAL A 34 -13.08 -17.32 9.03
C VAL A 34 -12.61 -16.70 10.35
N LYS A 35 -12.10 -17.53 11.25
CA LYS A 35 -11.64 -17.05 12.56
C LYS A 35 -10.43 -16.14 12.45
N GLN A 36 -9.49 -16.43 11.56
CA GLN A 36 -8.32 -15.61 11.36
C GLN A 36 -8.70 -14.28 10.70
N ILE A 37 -9.52 -14.35 9.65
CA ILE A 37 -9.92 -13.17 8.87
C ILE A 37 -10.73 -12.19 9.70
N SER A 38 -11.61 -12.68 10.56
CA SER A 38 -12.49 -11.81 11.35
C SER A 38 -11.75 -10.91 12.32
N LYS A 39 -10.53 -11.27 12.70
CA LYS A 39 -9.71 -10.48 13.63
C LYS A 39 -8.79 -9.47 12.95
N ILE A 40 -8.71 -9.50 11.61
CA ILE A 40 -7.80 -8.64 10.89
C ILE A 40 -8.37 -7.22 10.78
N LYS A 41 -7.54 -6.25 11.10
CA LYS A 41 -7.83 -4.82 10.94
C LYS A 41 -7.03 -4.27 9.76
N PRO A 42 -7.43 -3.14 9.15
CA PRO A 42 -6.62 -2.54 8.09
C PRO A 42 -5.17 -2.28 8.51
N SER A 43 -4.94 -1.95 9.78
CA SER A 43 -3.59 -1.70 10.30
C SER A 43 -2.71 -2.95 10.37
N ASP A 44 -3.30 -4.13 10.30
CA ASP A 44 -2.55 -5.39 10.32
C ASP A 44 -1.97 -5.74 8.94
N ILE A 45 -2.39 -5.02 7.91
CA ILE A 45 -1.95 -5.25 6.54
C ILE A 45 -1.03 -4.09 6.15
N SER A 46 0.12 -4.41 5.58
CA SER A 46 1.07 -3.40 5.11
C SER A 46 1.05 -3.34 3.58
N VAL A 47 0.77 -2.16 3.04
CA VAL A 47 0.87 -1.90 1.61
C VAL A 47 1.98 -0.88 1.42
N ILE A 48 3.03 -1.28 0.72
CA ILE A 48 4.28 -0.55 0.67
C ILE A 48 4.64 -0.21 -0.76
N VAL A 49 5.05 1.03 -1.00
CA VAL A 49 5.65 1.46 -2.26
C VAL A 49 7.06 1.93 -1.97
N ASP A 50 8.03 1.36 -2.68
CA ASP A 50 9.44 1.69 -2.50
C ASP A 50 9.81 2.89 -3.39
N PHE A 51 10.20 4.00 -2.78
CA PHE A 51 10.58 5.21 -3.51
C PHE A 51 11.85 5.01 -4.35
N ASN A 52 12.68 4.04 -4.03
CA ASN A 52 13.84 3.71 -4.85
C ASN A 52 13.46 3.30 -6.28
N LEU A 53 12.22 2.87 -6.49
CA LEU A 53 11.73 2.50 -7.81
C LEU A 53 11.16 3.69 -8.58
N TRP A 54 11.07 4.85 -7.95
CA TRP A 54 10.52 6.04 -8.55
C TRP A 54 11.40 6.56 -9.70
N LYS A 55 10.75 6.91 -10.81
CA LYS A 55 11.40 7.52 -11.97
C LYS A 55 10.54 8.66 -12.47
N MET A 56 11.17 9.68 -13.01
CA MET A 56 10.47 10.86 -13.51
C MET A 56 9.44 10.55 -14.59
N ASP A 57 9.72 9.56 -15.43
CA ASP A 57 8.88 9.19 -16.56
C ASP A 57 7.90 8.07 -16.25
N LYS A 58 7.88 7.61 -15.02
CA LYS A 58 6.98 6.54 -14.60
C LYS A 58 5.92 7.10 -13.64
N SER A 59 4.66 6.91 -13.98
CA SER A 59 3.54 7.44 -13.21
C SER A 59 2.94 6.44 -12.24
N PHE A 60 2.97 5.14 -12.58
CA PHE A 60 2.26 4.11 -11.82
C PHE A 60 3.22 3.09 -11.23
N TYR A 61 2.95 2.70 -9.99
CA TYR A 61 3.78 1.76 -9.25
C TYR A 61 2.90 0.68 -8.64
N MET A 62 3.33 -0.57 -8.72
CA MET A 62 2.63 -1.67 -8.07
C MET A 62 3.09 -1.75 -6.62
N PRO A 63 2.17 -1.60 -5.66
CA PRO A 63 2.55 -1.72 -4.26
C PRO A 63 2.81 -3.17 -3.88
N GLU A 64 3.66 -3.36 -2.88
CA GLU A 64 3.86 -4.65 -2.26
C GLU A 64 2.89 -4.79 -1.09
N VAL A 65 2.19 -5.92 -1.02
CA VAL A 65 1.22 -6.21 0.02
C VAL A 65 1.78 -7.27 0.95
N LEU A 66 1.86 -6.93 2.23
CA LEU A 66 2.30 -7.84 3.28
C LEU A 66 1.12 -8.11 4.22
N VAL A 67 0.73 -9.36 4.31
CA VAL A 67 -0.36 -9.80 5.19
C VAL A 67 0.21 -10.65 6.33
N PRO A 68 -0.50 -10.74 7.48
CA PRO A 68 -0.08 -11.66 8.55
C PRO A 68 0.04 -13.09 8.00
N PHE A 69 1.03 -13.83 8.50
CA PHE A 69 1.31 -15.16 7.99
C PHE A 69 0.14 -16.15 8.21
N ASP A 70 -0.77 -15.83 9.12
CA ASP A 70 -1.97 -16.65 9.36
C ASP A 70 -3.00 -16.53 8.23
N ILE A 71 -2.82 -15.54 7.34
CA ILE A 71 -3.72 -15.34 6.21
C ILE A 71 -3.16 -16.09 5.02
N LEU A 72 -3.98 -16.93 4.40
CA LEU A 72 -3.52 -17.79 3.31
C LEU A 72 -3.23 -17.00 2.04
N ASN A 73 -4.06 -16.00 1.72
CA ASN A 73 -3.89 -15.26 0.48
C ASN A 73 -4.72 -13.98 0.47
N TRP A 74 -4.43 -13.14 -0.51
CA TRP A 74 -5.23 -11.94 -0.77
C TRP A 74 -5.42 -11.81 -2.28
N LYS A 75 -6.48 -11.11 -2.70
CA LYS A 75 -6.78 -10.86 -4.10
C LYS A 75 -7.55 -9.57 -4.27
N ASN A 76 -7.74 -9.17 -5.51
CA ASN A 76 -8.58 -8.01 -5.88
C ASN A 76 -8.11 -6.71 -5.20
N LEU A 77 -6.79 -6.47 -5.22
CA LEU A 77 -6.25 -5.20 -4.78
C LEU A 77 -6.81 -4.06 -5.65
N SER A 78 -7.40 -3.08 -5.02
CA SER A 78 -8.02 -1.96 -5.72
C SER A 78 -7.63 -0.63 -5.08
N PRO A 79 -7.03 0.29 -5.82
CA PRO A 79 -6.52 0.12 -7.19
C PRO A 79 -5.27 -0.76 -7.22
N ARG A 80 -4.96 -1.29 -8.39
CA ARG A 80 -3.78 -2.16 -8.55
C ARG A 80 -2.47 -1.38 -8.58
N THR A 81 -2.54 -0.13 -8.96
CA THR A 81 -1.37 0.73 -9.09
C THR A 81 -1.59 2.02 -8.33
N ILE A 82 -0.48 2.58 -7.86
CA ILE A 82 -0.46 3.82 -7.07
C ILE A 82 0.38 4.84 -7.82
N GLU A 83 -0.12 6.07 -7.91
CA GLU A 83 0.68 7.20 -8.38
C GLU A 83 1.45 7.80 -7.21
N LEU A 84 2.67 8.22 -7.46
CA LEU A 84 3.47 8.94 -6.48
C LEU A 84 3.64 10.40 -6.91
N GLY A 85 3.06 11.29 -6.12
CA GLY A 85 3.31 12.71 -6.27
C GLY A 85 4.53 13.11 -5.46
N VAL A 86 5.40 13.93 -6.02
CA VAL A 86 6.63 14.35 -5.37
C VAL A 86 6.68 15.87 -5.32
N ALA A 87 6.96 16.42 -4.13
CA ALA A 87 7.10 17.85 -3.94
C ALA A 87 8.34 18.12 -3.09
N ARG A 88 9.05 19.20 -3.41
CA ARG A 88 10.15 19.65 -2.58
C ARG A 88 9.62 20.29 -1.30
N GLU A 89 10.22 19.96 -0.18
CA GLU A 89 9.96 20.67 1.04
C GLU A 89 10.60 22.04 0.94
N SER A 90 9.78 23.08 1.09
CA SER A 90 10.32 24.43 1.21
C SER A 90 10.70 24.66 2.68
N LYS A 91 11.81 25.31 2.86
CA LYS A 91 12.24 25.70 4.19
C LYS A 91 11.47 26.93 4.66
#